data_59f1e61e86d230932b9148066367a57e
#
_entry.id   59f1e61e86d230932b9148066367a57e
#
_cell.length_a   1.000
_cell.length_b   1.000
_cell.length_c   1.000
_cell.angle_alpha   90.00
_cell.angle_beta   90.00
_cell.angle_gamma   90.00
#
_symmetry.space_group_name_H-M   'P 1'
#
loop_
_entity.id
_entity.type
_entity.pdbx_description
1 polymer ?
#
loop_
_entity_poly.entity_id
_entity_poly.type
_entity_poly.pdbx_seq_one_letter_code
_entity_poly.pdbx_strand_id
1 'polypeptide(L)'
;SEGNSGELNPGDVQWMTAGRGIIHCEEPHEDFLKTGGRTHGFQIWVNLPAEHKMMAPRYQEVPASESPTVEENGVSARIIAGECMGVSSSIDTKIPITLIHVKMEKGSRLIQKIDSALNGMIYVFGGSIIIENKISVKKHPMAFGLGAKQNIVDGELALLSEGDEIKIHSTSESEFLILAGPELNEPIERYGPFVMNTKEEIHQAFLDYQNGTLAK
;
A
#
# COMPACT_ATOMS: atom_id res chain seq x y z
N SER A 1 22.03 -3.91 1.97
CA SER A 1 22.92 -4.74 2.81
C SER A 1 23.29 -6.05 2.15
N GLU A 2 22.42 -6.76 1.55
CA GLU A 2 22.64 -8.11 0.96
C GLU A 2 23.33 -8.11 -0.41
N GLY A 3 23.84 -6.96 -0.87
CA GLY A 3 24.48 -6.81 -2.19
C GLY A 3 23.52 -6.80 -3.37
N ASN A 4 22.23 -6.76 -3.13
CA ASN A 4 21.22 -6.62 -4.17
C ASN A 4 21.17 -5.17 -4.67
N SER A 5 20.99 -5.01 -5.96
CA SER A 5 20.68 -3.75 -6.61
C SER A 5 19.63 -3.99 -7.69
N GLY A 6 18.79 -2.99 -7.95
CA GLY A 6 17.74 -3.05 -8.96
C GLY A 6 17.34 -1.66 -9.40
N GLU A 7 16.60 -1.58 -10.48
CA GLU A 7 16.04 -0.34 -11.00
C GLU A 7 14.51 -0.44 -10.97
N LEU A 8 13.86 0.63 -10.53
CA LEU A 8 12.40 0.77 -10.59
C LEU A 8 12.05 1.76 -11.70
N ASN A 9 11.42 1.24 -12.75
CA ASN A 9 10.88 2.04 -13.84
C ASN A 9 9.43 2.47 -13.57
N PRO A 10 8.89 3.42 -14.33
CA PRO A 10 7.50 3.81 -14.19
C PRO A 10 6.54 2.61 -14.23
N GLY A 11 5.80 2.42 -13.14
CA GLY A 11 4.85 1.33 -12.98
C GLY A 11 5.41 0.04 -12.36
N ASP A 12 6.71 -0.08 -12.12
CA ASP A 12 7.27 -1.22 -11.41
C ASP A 12 6.84 -1.22 -9.93
N VAL A 13 6.80 -2.39 -9.35
CA VAL A 13 6.48 -2.60 -7.93
C VAL A 13 7.62 -3.33 -7.25
N GLN A 14 8.10 -2.79 -6.13
CA GLN A 14 8.99 -3.49 -5.23
C GLN A 14 8.28 -3.74 -3.91
N TRP A 15 8.11 -5.01 -3.55
CA TRP A 15 7.59 -5.44 -2.27
C TRP A 15 8.72 -5.95 -1.40
N MET A 16 9.14 -5.13 -0.45
CA MET A 16 10.20 -5.48 0.48
C MET A 16 9.63 -5.92 1.82
N THR A 17 9.99 -7.12 2.26
CA THR A 17 9.77 -7.57 3.64
C THR A 17 11.07 -7.37 4.40
N ALA A 18 11.12 -6.36 5.27
CA ALA A 18 12.35 -6.02 5.99
C ALA A 18 12.75 -7.08 7.03
N GLY A 19 11.77 -7.77 7.65
CA GLY A 19 12.02 -8.82 8.61
C GLY A 19 12.93 -8.34 9.75
N ARG A 20 13.94 -9.13 10.12
CA ARG A 20 14.90 -8.80 11.19
C ARG A 20 15.76 -7.56 10.91
N GLY A 21 15.75 -7.06 9.69
CA GLY A 21 16.39 -5.81 9.30
C GLY A 21 17.05 -5.87 7.93
N ILE A 22 16.96 -4.75 7.21
CA ILE A 22 17.64 -4.55 5.94
C ILE A 22 18.08 -3.09 5.86
N ILE A 23 19.26 -2.87 5.30
CA ILE A 23 19.78 -1.54 5.00
C ILE A 23 19.74 -1.37 3.50
N HIS A 24 18.95 -0.42 3.02
CA HIS A 24 18.80 -0.09 1.60
C HIS A 24 18.91 1.41 1.36
N CYS A 25 19.15 1.79 0.12
CA CYS A 25 19.15 3.15 -0.36
C CYS A 25 18.27 3.22 -1.61
N GLU A 26 17.49 4.28 -1.76
CA GLU A 26 16.67 4.57 -2.93
C GLU A 26 17.17 5.90 -3.50
N GLU A 27 17.81 5.83 -4.67
CA GLU A 27 18.39 7.00 -5.34
C GLU A 27 17.83 7.14 -6.74
N PRO A 28 17.65 8.37 -7.24
CA PRO A 28 17.28 8.59 -8.62
C PRO A 28 18.38 8.02 -9.55
N HIS A 29 17.96 7.37 -10.64
CA HIS A 29 18.87 6.87 -11.66
C HIS A 29 19.75 8.00 -12.24
N GLU A 30 20.97 7.69 -12.63
CA GLU A 30 21.94 8.69 -13.13
C GLU A 30 21.40 9.51 -14.33
N ASP A 31 20.66 8.87 -15.24
CA ASP A 31 20.08 9.56 -16.39
C ASP A 31 18.97 10.52 -15.96
N PHE A 32 18.17 10.16 -14.96
CA PHE A 32 17.17 11.04 -14.37
C PHE A 32 17.83 12.26 -13.70
N LEU A 33 18.95 12.07 -13.02
CA LEU A 33 19.72 13.20 -12.44
C LEU A 33 20.25 14.16 -13.50
N LYS A 34 20.58 13.67 -14.72
CA LYS A 34 21.07 14.51 -15.84
C LYS A 34 19.95 15.24 -16.57
N THR A 35 18.81 14.58 -16.78
CA THR A 35 17.71 15.08 -17.61
C THR A 35 16.62 15.77 -16.82
N GLY A 36 16.52 15.48 -15.52
CA GLY A 36 15.36 15.83 -14.71
C GLY A 36 14.12 15.06 -15.12
N GLY A 37 12.99 15.41 -14.54
CA GLY A 37 11.69 14.79 -14.84
C GLY A 37 10.74 14.81 -13.67
N ARG A 38 9.60 14.12 -13.82
CA ARG A 38 8.62 13.93 -12.76
C ARG A 38 8.83 12.58 -12.07
N THR A 39 9.08 12.59 -10.78
CA THR A 39 8.99 11.42 -9.93
C THR A 39 7.61 11.36 -9.31
N HIS A 40 6.92 10.22 -9.44
CA HIS A 40 5.64 9.97 -8.81
C HIS A 40 5.56 8.50 -8.39
N GLY A 41 5.43 8.26 -7.12
CA GLY A 41 5.32 6.92 -6.55
C GLY A 41 4.72 6.96 -5.15
N PHE A 42 4.43 5.79 -4.63
CA PHE A 42 3.94 5.60 -3.26
C PHE A 42 4.87 4.67 -2.52
N GLN A 43 5.33 5.10 -1.35
CA GLN A 43 5.97 4.22 -0.38
C GLN A 43 4.96 3.91 0.71
N ILE A 44 4.51 2.65 0.76
CA ILE A 44 3.50 2.19 1.70
C ILE A 44 4.15 1.23 2.69
N TRP A 45 3.98 1.52 3.97
CA TRP A 45 4.46 0.66 5.04
C TRP A 45 3.35 -0.24 5.54
N VAL A 46 3.56 -1.54 5.42
CA VAL A 46 2.69 -2.59 5.96
C VAL A 46 3.38 -3.19 7.17
N ASN A 47 2.76 -3.11 8.35
CA ASN A 47 3.34 -3.67 9.57
C ASN A 47 3.27 -5.20 9.56
N LEU A 48 4.34 -5.85 10.00
CA LEU A 48 4.38 -7.30 10.21
C LEU A 48 3.88 -7.67 11.61
N PRO A 49 3.15 -8.80 11.76
CA PRO A 49 2.89 -9.38 13.07
C PRO A 49 4.20 -9.70 13.80
N ALA A 50 4.16 -9.71 15.14
CA ALA A 50 5.31 -10.01 15.98
C ALA A 50 6.02 -11.30 15.58
N GLU A 51 5.25 -12.36 15.28
CA GLU A 51 5.79 -13.68 14.86
C GLU A 51 6.62 -13.63 13.57
N HIS A 52 6.43 -12.61 12.74
CA HIS A 52 7.14 -12.44 11.46
C HIS A 52 8.18 -11.32 11.46
N LYS A 53 8.26 -10.51 12.53
CA LYS A 53 9.16 -9.37 12.57
C LYS A 53 10.64 -9.77 12.43
N MET A 54 11.03 -10.89 13.01
CA MET A 54 12.43 -11.38 12.98
C MET A 54 12.69 -12.40 11.87
N MET A 55 11.81 -12.52 10.88
CA MET A 55 12.05 -13.39 9.72
C MET A 55 13.19 -12.86 8.84
N ALA A 56 13.71 -13.70 7.95
CA ALA A 56 14.71 -13.27 6.97
C ALA A 56 14.12 -12.21 6.02
N PRO A 57 14.89 -11.16 5.68
CA PRO A 57 14.48 -10.18 4.66
C PRO A 57 14.17 -10.84 3.32
N ARG A 58 13.23 -10.24 2.57
CA ARG A 58 12.86 -10.73 1.24
C ARG A 58 12.45 -9.57 0.34
N TYR A 59 12.88 -9.63 -0.91
CA TYR A 59 12.40 -8.76 -1.99
C TYR A 59 11.56 -9.54 -2.99
N GLN A 60 10.51 -8.90 -3.49
CA GLN A 60 9.72 -9.35 -4.63
C GLN A 60 9.57 -8.15 -5.57
N GLU A 61 10.16 -8.26 -6.74
CA GLU A 61 10.10 -7.23 -7.76
C GLU A 61 9.14 -7.69 -8.85
N VAL A 62 8.22 -6.82 -9.23
CA VAL A 62 7.25 -7.08 -10.28
C VAL A 62 7.34 -5.94 -11.29
N PRO A 63 7.98 -6.18 -12.44
CA PRO A 63 7.99 -5.22 -13.54
C PRO A 63 6.57 -4.85 -13.97
N ALA A 64 6.39 -3.63 -14.47
CA ALA A 64 5.08 -3.15 -14.91
C ALA A 64 4.44 -4.08 -15.97
N SER A 65 5.25 -4.67 -16.84
CA SER A 65 4.82 -5.62 -17.88
C SER A 65 4.32 -6.97 -17.33
N GLU A 66 4.73 -7.33 -16.12
CA GLU A 66 4.36 -8.60 -15.46
C GLU A 66 3.32 -8.40 -14.35
N SER A 67 3.00 -7.13 -14.05
CA SER A 67 2.04 -6.79 -13.01
C SER A 67 0.62 -7.23 -13.43
N PRO A 68 -0.05 -8.09 -12.66
CA PRO A 68 -1.41 -8.52 -12.98
C PRO A 68 -2.34 -7.31 -13.13
N THR A 69 -2.95 -7.19 -14.31
CA THR A 69 -3.84 -6.07 -14.64
C THR A 69 -5.08 -6.60 -15.33
N VAL A 70 -6.23 -6.04 -14.99
CA VAL A 70 -7.51 -6.34 -15.64
C VAL A 70 -8.14 -5.05 -16.14
N GLU A 71 -8.71 -5.10 -17.35
CA GLU A 71 -9.38 -3.96 -17.97
C GLU A 71 -10.78 -4.38 -18.43
N GLU A 72 -11.79 -3.73 -17.89
CA GLU A 72 -13.19 -4.01 -18.23
C GLU A 72 -14.06 -2.79 -17.98
N ASN A 73 -14.99 -2.49 -18.91
CA ASN A 73 -16.05 -1.46 -18.77
C ASN A 73 -15.54 -0.08 -18.30
N GLY A 74 -14.40 0.37 -18.81
CA GLY A 74 -13.80 1.66 -18.45
C GLY A 74 -13.08 1.67 -17.09
N VAL A 75 -12.80 0.49 -16.55
CA VAL A 75 -11.99 0.27 -15.34
C VAL A 75 -10.71 -0.45 -15.73
N SER A 76 -9.57 0.09 -15.35
CA SER A 76 -8.26 -0.59 -15.40
C SER A 76 -7.75 -0.74 -13.97
N ALA A 77 -7.59 -1.97 -13.52
CA ALA A 77 -7.10 -2.27 -12.18
C ALA A 77 -5.82 -3.09 -12.26
N ARG A 78 -4.75 -2.60 -11.61
CA ARG A 78 -3.50 -3.32 -11.41
C ARG A 78 -3.46 -3.86 -9.98
N ILE A 79 -3.31 -5.17 -9.86
CA ILE A 79 -3.40 -5.90 -8.60
C ILE A 79 -1.99 -6.09 -8.03
N ILE A 80 -1.59 -5.24 -7.07
CA ILE A 80 -0.30 -5.31 -6.40
C ILE A 80 -0.33 -6.38 -5.32
N ALA A 81 -1.41 -6.44 -4.54
CA ALA A 81 -1.67 -7.50 -3.57
C ALA A 81 -3.18 -7.78 -3.50
N GLY A 82 -3.56 -9.02 -3.27
CA GLY A 82 -4.97 -9.45 -3.20
C GLY A 82 -5.55 -9.79 -4.57
N GLU A 83 -6.84 -9.50 -4.75
CA GLU A 83 -7.61 -9.86 -5.95
C GLU A 83 -8.54 -8.71 -6.37
N CYS A 84 -8.74 -8.53 -7.68
CA CYS A 84 -9.73 -7.63 -8.25
C CYS A 84 -10.28 -8.21 -9.55
N MET A 85 -11.61 -8.18 -9.73
CA MET A 85 -12.28 -8.62 -10.97
C MET A 85 -11.83 -10.02 -11.43
N GLY A 86 -11.57 -10.96 -10.48
CA GLY A 86 -11.14 -12.33 -10.75
C GLY A 86 -9.65 -12.50 -11.10
N VAL A 87 -8.86 -11.45 -11.03
CA VAL A 87 -7.40 -11.49 -11.24
C VAL A 87 -6.69 -11.30 -9.90
N SER A 88 -5.75 -12.18 -9.59
CA SER A 88 -4.99 -12.18 -8.34
C SER A 88 -3.56 -11.70 -8.53
N SER A 89 -2.98 -11.12 -7.48
CA SER A 89 -1.57 -10.73 -7.44
C SER A 89 -0.64 -11.94 -7.45
N SER A 90 0.58 -11.74 -7.99
CA SER A 90 1.70 -12.66 -7.87
C SER A 90 2.53 -12.45 -6.58
N ILE A 91 2.34 -11.33 -5.88
CA ILE A 91 3.08 -11.02 -4.65
C ILE A 91 2.55 -11.85 -3.48
N ASP A 92 3.46 -12.58 -2.84
CA ASP A 92 3.18 -13.35 -1.62
C ASP A 92 3.31 -12.45 -0.39
N THR A 93 2.20 -12.15 0.26
CA THR A 93 2.13 -11.34 1.48
C THR A 93 2.08 -12.23 2.73
N LYS A 94 2.63 -11.77 3.86
CA LYS A 94 2.65 -12.55 5.11
C LYS A 94 1.34 -12.50 5.89
N ILE A 95 0.51 -11.52 5.57
CA ILE A 95 -0.85 -11.35 6.09
C ILE A 95 -1.76 -11.00 4.90
N PRO A 96 -3.07 -11.22 4.99
CA PRO A 96 -4.00 -10.84 3.92
C PRO A 96 -3.94 -9.33 3.66
N ILE A 97 -3.47 -8.92 2.48
CA ILE A 97 -3.40 -7.51 2.07
C ILE A 97 -4.12 -7.35 0.74
N THR A 98 -4.92 -6.30 0.64
CA THR A 98 -5.41 -5.78 -0.63
C THR A 98 -4.68 -4.48 -0.93
N LEU A 99 -4.03 -4.41 -2.08
CA LEU A 99 -3.44 -3.20 -2.63
C LEU A 99 -3.66 -3.20 -4.13
N ILE A 100 -4.55 -2.34 -4.58
CA ILE A 100 -4.96 -2.25 -5.98
C ILE A 100 -4.83 -0.81 -6.45
N HIS A 101 -4.15 -0.61 -7.56
CA HIS A 101 -4.11 0.67 -8.25
C HIS A 101 -5.20 0.66 -9.34
N VAL A 102 -6.13 1.59 -9.27
CA VAL A 102 -7.30 1.66 -10.14
C VAL A 102 -7.30 2.96 -10.93
N LYS A 103 -7.56 2.83 -12.23
CA LYS A 103 -7.93 3.93 -13.13
C LYS A 103 -9.35 3.71 -13.62
N MET A 104 -10.15 4.76 -13.65
CA MET A 104 -11.54 4.69 -14.10
C MET A 104 -11.86 5.82 -15.05
N GLU A 105 -12.53 5.49 -16.15
CA GLU A 105 -13.13 6.47 -17.02
C GLU A 105 -14.33 7.12 -16.34
N LYS A 106 -14.66 8.35 -16.74
CA LYS A 106 -15.86 9.03 -16.25
C LYS A 106 -17.12 8.21 -16.51
N GLY A 107 -17.91 7.99 -15.47
CA GLY A 107 -19.18 7.26 -15.51
C GLY A 107 -19.04 5.75 -15.34
N SER A 108 -17.83 5.21 -15.29
CA SER A 108 -17.61 3.78 -15.03
C SER A 108 -17.92 3.40 -13.58
N ARG A 109 -18.09 2.11 -13.35
CA ARG A 109 -18.39 1.53 -12.03
C ARG A 109 -17.50 0.35 -11.74
N LEU A 110 -17.06 0.27 -10.48
CA LEU A 110 -16.30 -0.87 -9.94
C LEU A 110 -17.01 -1.41 -8.71
N ILE A 111 -17.16 -2.73 -8.65
CA ILE A 111 -17.53 -3.44 -7.43
C ILE A 111 -16.31 -4.25 -7.00
N GLN A 112 -15.73 -3.87 -5.86
CA GLN A 112 -14.58 -4.56 -5.29
C GLN A 112 -15.00 -5.29 -4.02
N LYS A 113 -14.76 -6.60 -3.99
CA LYS A 113 -14.94 -7.41 -2.77
C LYS A 113 -13.76 -7.18 -1.84
N ILE A 114 -14.04 -6.98 -0.56
CA ILE A 114 -13.04 -6.90 0.52
C ILE A 114 -13.54 -7.77 1.64
N ASP A 115 -12.67 -8.64 2.17
CA ASP A 115 -13.03 -9.44 3.33
C ASP A 115 -13.44 -8.52 4.49
N SER A 116 -14.59 -8.78 5.09
CA SER A 116 -15.14 -7.99 6.19
C SER A 116 -14.26 -7.95 7.45
N ALA A 117 -13.30 -8.86 7.57
CA ALA A 117 -12.30 -8.86 8.63
C ALA A 117 -11.18 -7.84 8.41
N LEU A 118 -11.08 -7.24 7.21
CA LEU A 118 -10.04 -6.27 6.87
C LEU A 118 -10.52 -4.83 7.08
N ASN A 119 -9.65 -4.01 7.62
CA ASN A 119 -9.82 -2.55 7.62
C ASN A 119 -9.40 -2.00 6.26
N GLY A 120 -10.29 -1.26 5.61
CA GLY A 120 -10.06 -0.75 4.26
C GLY A 120 -9.99 0.76 4.19
N MET A 121 -9.28 1.27 3.18
CA MET A 121 -9.21 2.67 2.81
C MET A 121 -9.05 2.85 1.31
N ILE A 122 -9.47 4.02 0.81
CA ILE A 122 -9.26 4.45 -0.57
C ILE A 122 -8.55 5.80 -0.55
N TYR A 123 -7.45 5.92 -1.28
CA TYR A 123 -6.75 7.19 -1.48
C TYR A 123 -6.86 7.62 -2.95
N VAL A 124 -7.52 8.75 -3.19
CA VAL A 124 -7.68 9.33 -4.53
C VAL A 124 -6.53 10.30 -4.80
N PHE A 125 -5.84 10.12 -5.93
CA PHE A 125 -4.74 10.98 -6.36
C PHE A 125 -4.89 11.46 -7.81
N GLY A 126 -6.11 11.37 -8.33
CA GLY A 126 -6.54 11.93 -9.59
C GLY A 126 -8.06 11.87 -9.72
N GLY A 127 -8.69 12.97 -10.12
CA GLY A 127 -10.12 13.03 -10.37
C GLY A 127 -11.02 12.94 -9.14
N SER A 128 -12.16 12.26 -9.29
CA SER A 128 -13.16 12.15 -8.23
C SER A 128 -14.04 10.90 -8.38
N ILE A 129 -14.36 10.28 -7.25
CA ILE A 129 -15.19 9.08 -7.14
C ILE A 129 -16.29 9.27 -6.11
N ILE A 130 -17.38 8.54 -6.29
CA ILE A 130 -18.42 8.37 -5.28
C ILE A 130 -18.35 6.93 -4.77
N ILE A 131 -18.38 6.76 -3.44
CA ILE A 131 -18.56 5.48 -2.78
C ILE A 131 -20.02 5.35 -2.42
N GLU A 132 -20.73 4.37 -3.02
CA GLU A 132 -22.17 4.21 -2.89
C GLU A 132 -22.60 3.59 -1.56
N ASN A 133 -21.71 2.90 -0.87
CA ASN A 133 -21.99 2.26 0.41
C ASN A 133 -22.03 3.28 1.55
N LYS A 134 -22.75 2.96 2.62
CA LYS A 134 -22.69 3.80 3.85
C LYS A 134 -21.27 3.78 4.39
N ILE A 135 -20.57 4.88 4.23
CA ILE A 135 -19.26 5.08 4.84
C ILE A 135 -19.52 5.44 6.30
N SER A 136 -19.33 4.52 7.23
CA SER A 136 -19.19 4.91 8.63
C SER A 136 -17.73 5.28 8.83
N VAL A 137 -17.49 6.57 8.95
CA VAL A 137 -16.17 7.08 9.28
C VAL A 137 -15.90 6.74 10.73
N LYS A 138 -15.06 5.73 10.99
CA LYS A 138 -14.50 5.56 12.35
C LYS A 138 -13.75 6.85 12.66
N LYS A 139 -14.16 7.58 13.73
CA LYS A 139 -13.48 8.79 14.18
C LYS A 139 -12.06 8.42 14.61
N HIS A 140 -11.12 8.56 13.69
CA HIS A 140 -9.71 8.52 14.07
C HIS A 140 -9.37 9.86 14.75
N PRO A 141 -8.61 9.89 15.87
CA PRO A 141 -8.27 11.13 16.59
C PRO A 141 -7.54 12.18 15.73
N MET A 142 -6.98 11.79 14.60
CA MET A 142 -6.28 12.67 13.65
C MET A 142 -7.09 13.03 12.41
N ALA A 143 -8.32 12.57 12.28
CA ALA A 143 -9.13 12.86 11.09
C ALA A 143 -9.87 14.19 11.28
N PHE A 144 -9.30 15.26 10.78
CA PHE A 144 -9.95 16.56 10.68
C PHE A 144 -11.00 16.51 9.55
N GLY A 145 -12.26 16.79 9.87
CA GLY A 145 -13.30 17.10 8.87
C GLY A 145 -14.15 15.91 8.39
N LEU A 146 -14.47 14.96 9.25
CA LEU A 146 -15.29 13.79 8.93
C LEU A 146 -16.78 14.10 8.93
N GLY A 147 -17.29 14.54 7.78
CA GLY A 147 -18.70 14.38 7.41
C GLY A 147 -18.87 13.08 6.59
N ALA A 148 -20.09 12.55 6.51
CA ALA A 148 -20.41 11.44 5.61
C ALA A 148 -20.36 11.92 4.14
N LYS A 149 -19.15 12.26 3.66
CA LYS A 149 -18.91 12.71 2.30
C LYS A 149 -18.78 11.47 1.43
N GLN A 150 -19.73 11.27 0.53
CA GLN A 150 -19.69 10.14 -0.41
C GLN A 150 -18.79 10.44 -1.61
N ASN A 151 -18.58 11.71 -1.95
CA ASN A 151 -17.73 12.13 -3.06
C ASN A 151 -16.31 12.41 -2.56
N ILE A 152 -15.35 11.62 -2.98
CA ILE A 152 -13.93 11.71 -2.64
C ILE A 152 -13.19 12.24 -3.85
N VAL A 153 -12.35 13.26 -3.63
CA VAL A 153 -11.62 13.94 -4.70
C VAL A 153 -10.11 13.78 -4.52
N ASP A 154 -9.36 14.22 -5.52
CA ASP A 154 -7.91 14.24 -5.52
C ASP A 154 -7.32 14.75 -4.20
N GLY A 155 -6.35 14.02 -3.65
CA GLY A 155 -5.70 14.28 -2.36
C GLY A 155 -6.49 13.82 -1.13
N GLU A 156 -7.67 13.22 -1.29
CA GLU A 156 -8.49 12.76 -0.15
C GLU A 156 -8.36 11.25 0.11
N LEU A 157 -8.41 10.90 1.39
CA LEU A 157 -8.46 9.53 1.89
C LEU A 157 -9.83 9.24 2.50
N ALA A 158 -10.47 8.15 2.05
CA ALA A 158 -11.67 7.60 2.66
C ALA A 158 -11.34 6.36 3.49
N LEU A 159 -11.75 6.33 4.75
CA LEU A 159 -11.76 5.11 5.56
C LEU A 159 -13.07 4.38 5.33
N LEU A 160 -12.99 3.09 5.06
CA LEU A 160 -14.15 2.26 4.81
C LEU A 160 -14.77 1.76 6.12
N SER A 161 -16.08 1.59 6.12
CA SER A 161 -16.80 0.92 7.21
C SER A 161 -16.78 -0.60 7.03
N GLU A 162 -17.32 -1.31 8.01
CA GLU A 162 -17.56 -2.74 7.92
C GLU A 162 -18.44 -3.07 6.70
N GLY A 163 -18.07 -4.12 5.98
CA GLY A 163 -18.74 -4.59 4.77
C GLY A 163 -17.84 -5.57 4.02
N ASP A 164 -18.42 -6.27 3.06
CA ASP A 164 -17.76 -7.28 2.25
C ASP A 164 -17.55 -6.84 0.79
N GLU A 165 -18.06 -5.67 0.42
CA GLU A 165 -17.88 -5.08 -0.90
C GLU A 165 -17.91 -3.55 -0.86
N ILE A 166 -17.22 -2.93 -1.84
CA ILE A 166 -17.27 -1.50 -2.10
C ILE A 166 -17.82 -1.28 -3.50
N LYS A 167 -18.78 -0.35 -3.63
CA LYS A 167 -19.29 0.13 -4.92
C LYS A 167 -18.78 1.52 -5.18
N ILE A 168 -17.99 1.65 -6.23
CA ILE A 168 -17.34 2.89 -6.63
C ILE A 168 -17.91 3.34 -7.98
N HIS A 169 -18.25 4.62 -8.06
CA HIS A 169 -18.68 5.27 -9.28
C HIS A 169 -17.76 6.46 -9.58
N SER A 170 -17.19 6.48 -10.78
CA SER A 170 -16.31 7.57 -11.19
C SER A 170 -17.10 8.75 -11.75
N THR A 171 -16.87 9.95 -11.20
CA THR A 171 -17.53 11.19 -11.66
C THR A 171 -16.71 11.98 -12.68
N SER A 172 -15.41 11.65 -12.77
CA SER A 172 -14.45 12.15 -13.76
C SER A 172 -13.50 11.02 -14.14
N GLU A 173 -12.58 11.21 -15.04
CA GLU A 173 -11.39 10.34 -15.10
C GLU A 173 -10.71 10.34 -13.74
N SER A 174 -10.48 9.18 -13.16
CA SER A 174 -10.05 9.04 -11.77
C SER A 174 -8.96 8.01 -11.61
N GLU A 175 -8.08 8.27 -10.63
CA GLU A 175 -6.97 7.41 -10.28
C GLU A 175 -6.84 7.32 -8.75
N PHE A 176 -6.80 6.08 -8.22
CA PHE A 176 -6.80 5.87 -6.78
C PHE A 176 -6.21 4.51 -6.38
N LEU A 177 -5.86 4.40 -5.11
CA LEU A 177 -5.48 3.15 -4.47
C LEU A 177 -6.60 2.63 -3.58
N ILE A 178 -6.86 1.33 -3.65
CA ILE A 178 -7.65 0.58 -2.66
C ILE A 178 -6.66 -0.18 -1.79
N LEU A 179 -6.72 0.02 -0.49
CA LEU A 179 -5.87 -0.63 0.49
C LEU A 179 -6.75 -1.30 1.54
N ALA A 180 -6.44 -2.54 1.88
CA ALA A 180 -7.05 -3.20 3.03
C ALA A 180 -6.10 -4.20 3.68
N GLY A 181 -6.24 -4.38 4.99
CA GLY A 181 -5.44 -5.33 5.76
C GLY A 181 -6.05 -5.60 7.13
N PRO A 182 -5.65 -6.68 7.80
CA PRO A 182 -6.15 -7.02 9.11
C PRO A 182 -5.60 -6.07 10.18
N GLU A 183 -6.35 -5.88 11.24
CA GLU A 183 -5.86 -5.28 12.46
C GLU A 183 -5.00 -6.31 13.20
N LEU A 184 -3.75 -5.98 13.52
CA LEU A 184 -2.84 -6.91 14.18
C LEU A 184 -3.15 -7.08 15.66
N ASN A 185 -3.81 -6.10 16.30
CA ASN A 185 -4.10 -6.09 17.74
C ASN A 185 -2.86 -6.30 18.63
N GLU A 186 -1.73 -5.81 18.17
CA GLU A 186 -0.44 -5.88 18.85
C GLU A 186 0.07 -4.48 19.17
N PRO A 187 0.91 -4.30 20.22
CA PRO A 187 1.57 -3.05 20.47
C PRO A 187 2.42 -2.61 19.27
N ILE A 188 2.49 -1.32 19.01
CA ILE A 188 3.30 -0.73 17.94
C ILE A 188 4.21 0.32 18.54
N GLU A 189 5.50 0.09 18.49
CA GLU A 189 6.53 1.06 18.81
C GLU A 189 7.28 1.43 17.53
N ARG A 190 7.42 2.73 17.28
CA ARG A 190 8.12 3.25 16.11
C ARG A 190 9.13 4.31 16.50
N TYR A 191 10.36 4.14 16.06
CA TYR A 191 11.37 5.19 16.17
C TYR A 191 12.35 5.13 15.00
N GLY A 192 12.53 6.27 14.31
CA GLY A 192 13.29 6.33 13.08
C GLY A 192 12.75 5.38 12.02
N PRO A 193 13.60 4.53 11.41
CA PRO A 193 13.20 3.56 10.39
C PRO A 193 12.64 2.26 10.97
N PHE A 194 12.68 2.07 12.31
CA PHE A 194 12.30 0.82 12.95
C PHE A 194 10.85 0.84 13.43
N VAL A 195 10.16 -0.29 13.25
CA VAL A 195 8.81 -0.57 13.77
C VAL A 195 8.86 -1.93 14.45
N MET A 196 8.65 -1.94 15.76
CA MET A 196 8.69 -3.14 16.61
C MET A 196 7.45 -3.18 17.52
N ASN A 197 7.39 -4.14 18.44
CA ASN A 197 6.30 -4.25 19.39
C ASN A 197 6.61 -3.58 20.74
N THR A 198 7.90 -3.45 21.10
CA THR A 198 8.34 -2.86 22.37
C THR A 198 9.46 -1.84 22.19
N LYS A 199 9.67 -1.00 23.20
CA LYS A 199 10.78 -0.02 23.22
C LYS A 199 12.13 -0.70 23.33
N GLU A 200 12.18 -1.82 24.03
CA GLU A 200 13.37 -2.65 24.20
C GLU A 200 13.83 -3.21 22.86
N GLU A 201 12.89 -3.68 22.03
CA GLU A 201 13.19 -4.15 20.67
C GLU A 201 13.68 -3.01 19.76
N ILE A 202 13.08 -1.82 19.87
CA ILE A 202 13.59 -0.63 19.16
C ILE A 202 15.03 -0.32 19.58
N HIS A 203 15.30 -0.34 20.89
CA HIS A 203 16.66 -0.10 21.39
C HIS A 203 17.66 -1.14 20.88
N GLN A 204 17.27 -2.42 20.85
CA GLN A 204 18.10 -3.49 20.32
C GLN A 204 18.39 -3.29 18.82
N ALA A 205 17.37 -2.91 18.02
CA ALA A 205 17.56 -2.63 16.59
C ALA A 205 18.58 -1.51 16.33
N PHE A 206 18.59 -0.47 17.18
CA PHE A 206 19.63 0.57 17.10
C PHE A 206 21.03 0.05 17.44
N LEU A 207 21.15 -0.78 18.47
CA LEU A 207 22.43 -1.40 18.82
C LEU A 207 22.93 -2.31 17.69
N ASP A 208 22.03 -3.10 17.10
CA ASP A 208 22.37 -3.98 15.99
C ASP A 208 22.81 -3.18 14.75
N TYR A 209 22.15 -2.07 14.47
CA TYR A 209 22.56 -1.15 13.41
C TYR A 209 23.95 -0.56 13.66
N GLN A 210 24.19 -0.04 14.87
CA GLN A 210 25.50 0.55 15.25
C GLN A 210 26.66 -0.47 15.22
N ASN A 211 26.36 -1.70 15.59
CA ASN A 211 27.34 -2.79 15.59
C ASN A 211 27.50 -3.46 14.22
N GLY A 212 26.72 -3.07 13.21
CA GLY A 212 26.74 -3.68 11.88
C GLY A 212 26.23 -5.12 11.87
N THR A 213 25.30 -5.47 12.77
CA THR A 213 24.71 -6.80 12.90
C THR A 213 23.24 -6.87 12.47
N LEU A 214 22.60 -5.73 12.21
CA LEU A 214 21.18 -5.65 11.90
C LEU A 214 20.75 -6.55 10.72
N ALA A 215 21.58 -6.68 9.70
CA ALA A 215 21.29 -7.43 8.49
C ALA A 215 22.07 -8.77 8.40
N LYS A 216 22.42 -9.35 9.54
CA LYS A 216 23.17 -10.61 9.60
C LYS A 216 22.35 -11.78 10.13
#